data_b214f22cc02b5a79dcef18dd07a57053
#
_entry.id   b214f22cc02b5a79dcef18dd07a57053
#
_cell.length_a   1.000
_cell.length_b   1.000
_cell.length_c   1.000
_cell.angle_alpha   90.00
_cell.angle_beta   90.00
_cell.angle_gamma   90.00
#
_symmetry.space_group_name_H-M   'P 1'
#
loop_
_entity.id
_entity.type
_entity.pdbx_description
1 polymer ?
#
loop_
_entity_poly.entity_id
_entity_poly.type
_entity_poly.pdbx_seq_one_letter_code
_entity_poly.pdbx_strand_id
1 'polypeptide(L)'
;MTSMFKRAVCLLALSATLPLASLAHAAGWPTDNVRLVVPYAPGGTTDILSRKVADLLQKQIGTVVVENRAGAGSTMATGQLARGGRGSDHTILMASPGHTIGPVIYKNLPYDPVKDFTFIRNVIEIPNVMVVPADSPYHSVKEFIDAAKNKEMTFSSSGVGSSIHMSGELFKTMTGTKMTHVPFRGSGEALPALLSGDVDVSFENMPTVLPHIKSGKLRALAVTSAEPSPYLPGVEPLSKLGADMGLGDFVTTAWFGLIGDDSLPDDAVKTLQTALDKVLDDQSFKDFVAQIGGETASEEGDAFRDYVAKDVERWQRVASQAELK
;
A
#
# COMPACT_ATOMS: atom_id res chain seq x y z
N MET A 1 56.63 -83.94 27.44
CA MET A 1 56.34 -83.47 28.78
C MET A 1 55.80 -82.05 28.65
N THR A 2 54.50 -81.95 28.93
CA THR A 2 53.64 -80.83 29.32
C THR A 2 53.73 -79.50 28.60
N SER A 3 52.79 -79.34 27.68
CA SER A 3 52.39 -78.09 27.07
C SER A 3 51.07 -77.60 27.73
N MET A 4 51.05 -76.38 28.21
CA MET A 4 49.86 -75.75 28.75
C MET A 4 49.25 -74.76 27.73
N PHE A 5 48.04 -75.11 27.33
CA PHE A 5 47.17 -74.24 26.55
C PHE A 5 46.81 -73.00 27.35
N LYS A 6 47.05 -71.83 26.77
CA LYS A 6 46.40 -70.60 27.22
C LYS A 6 45.38 -70.11 26.15
N ARG A 7 44.07 -70.22 26.48
CA ARG A 7 42.97 -69.67 25.72
C ARG A 7 42.92 -68.18 25.93
N ALA A 8 43.18 -67.42 24.90
CA ALA A 8 42.87 -65.96 24.87
C ALA A 8 41.46 -65.77 24.48
N VAL A 9 40.64 -65.14 25.36
CA VAL A 9 39.29 -64.71 25.12
C VAL A 9 39.38 -63.29 24.53
N CYS A 10 39.07 -63.14 23.23
CA CYS A 10 38.87 -61.82 22.58
C CYS A 10 37.45 -61.31 22.90
N LEU A 11 37.37 -60.32 23.80
CA LEU A 11 36.18 -59.53 24.00
C LEU A 11 36.10 -58.50 22.86
N LEU A 12 35.20 -58.70 21.88
CA LEU A 12 34.80 -57.66 20.91
C LEU A 12 33.87 -56.69 21.65
N ALA A 13 34.43 -55.52 21.98
CA ALA A 13 33.62 -54.38 22.38
C ALA A 13 32.99 -53.75 21.12
N LEU A 14 31.71 -54.07 20.86
CA LEU A 14 30.90 -53.48 19.82
C LEU A 14 30.49 -52.09 20.28
N SER A 15 31.26 -51.07 19.91
CA SER A 15 30.93 -49.67 20.16
C SER A 15 29.76 -49.28 19.27
N ALA A 16 28.54 -49.28 19.82
CA ALA A 16 27.35 -48.73 19.17
C ALA A 16 27.48 -47.18 19.10
N THR A 17 27.99 -46.67 17.99
CA THR A 17 27.91 -45.27 17.66
C THR A 17 26.47 -44.97 17.26
N LEU A 18 25.67 -44.51 18.21
CA LEU A 18 24.40 -43.86 17.91
C LEU A 18 24.68 -42.58 17.09
N PRO A 19 24.13 -42.44 15.88
CA PRO A 19 24.19 -41.15 15.22
C PRO A 19 23.38 -40.17 16.08
N LEU A 20 24.02 -39.19 16.70
CA LEU A 20 23.34 -37.97 17.12
C LEU A 20 22.81 -37.34 15.83
N ALA A 21 21.55 -37.65 15.50
CA ALA A 21 20.78 -36.83 14.58
C ALA A 21 20.72 -35.47 15.26
N SER A 22 21.61 -34.58 14.84
CA SER A 22 21.45 -33.16 15.11
C SER A 22 20.04 -32.80 14.61
N LEU A 23 19.12 -32.58 15.55
CA LEU A 23 17.90 -31.84 15.28
C LEU A 23 18.39 -30.47 14.85
N ALA A 24 18.68 -30.31 13.55
CA ALA A 24 18.76 -29.03 12.94
C ALA A 24 17.34 -28.43 13.18
N HIS A 25 17.22 -27.63 14.22
CA HIS A 25 16.11 -26.67 14.28
C HIS A 25 16.27 -25.90 12.98
N ALA A 26 15.36 -26.14 12.04
CA ALA A 26 15.21 -25.25 10.93
C ALA A 26 15.05 -23.86 11.57
N ALA A 27 16.04 -23.00 11.38
CA ALA A 27 15.96 -21.64 11.87
C ALA A 27 14.66 -21.10 11.30
N GLY A 28 13.70 -20.72 12.21
CA GLY A 28 12.41 -20.24 11.78
C GLY A 28 12.61 -18.99 10.90
N TRP A 29 11.71 -18.78 9.96
CA TRP A 29 11.72 -17.56 9.15
C TRP A 29 11.56 -16.32 10.07
N PRO A 30 12.29 -15.22 9.82
CA PRO A 30 13.24 -14.98 8.74
C PRO A 30 14.66 -15.46 9.07
N THR A 31 15.40 -15.94 8.07
CA THR A 31 16.81 -16.32 8.16
C THR A 31 17.77 -15.23 7.67
N ASP A 32 17.21 -14.17 7.09
CA ASP A 32 17.93 -12.98 6.58
C ASP A 32 17.09 -11.71 6.84
N ASN A 33 17.63 -10.53 6.54
CA ASN A 33 16.89 -9.27 6.64
C ASN A 33 15.66 -9.28 5.72
N VAL A 34 14.51 -8.89 6.26
CA VAL A 34 13.29 -8.72 5.47
C VAL A 34 13.34 -7.40 4.73
N ARG A 35 13.09 -7.41 3.43
CA ARG A 35 12.97 -6.19 2.61
C ARG A 35 11.51 -5.81 2.45
N LEU A 36 11.15 -4.62 2.90
CA LEU A 36 9.85 -4.02 2.68
C LEU A 36 9.94 -3.02 1.52
N VAL A 37 9.47 -3.44 0.35
CA VAL A 37 9.47 -2.61 -0.86
C VAL A 37 8.32 -1.62 -0.84
N VAL A 38 8.64 -0.35 -1.08
CA VAL A 38 7.68 0.75 -1.25
C VAL A 38 7.66 1.14 -2.73
N PRO A 39 6.54 0.96 -3.44
CA PRO A 39 6.47 1.14 -4.90
C PRO A 39 6.34 2.61 -5.36
N TYR A 40 6.70 3.57 -4.51
CA TYR A 40 6.64 5.01 -4.75
C TYR A 40 7.87 5.74 -4.23
N ALA A 41 8.05 7.01 -4.64
CA ALA A 41 9.08 7.87 -4.10
C ALA A 41 8.89 8.13 -2.60
N PRO A 42 9.99 8.40 -1.86
CA PRO A 42 9.92 8.69 -0.43
C PRO A 42 9.01 9.88 -0.08
N GLY A 43 8.48 9.91 1.15
CA GLY A 43 7.72 11.01 1.72
C GLY A 43 6.22 11.02 1.42
N GLY A 44 5.71 10.08 0.59
CA GLY A 44 4.27 9.89 0.40
C GLY A 44 3.69 8.90 1.43
N THR A 45 2.35 8.76 1.42
CA THR A 45 1.61 7.91 2.36
C THR A 45 2.16 6.49 2.47
N THR A 46 2.43 5.83 1.33
CA THR A 46 2.97 4.46 1.31
C THR A 46 4.32 4.37 2.03
N ASP A 47 5.20 5.35 1.84
CA ASP A 47 6.51 5.40 2.49
C ASP A 47 6.40 5.66 4.00
N ILE A 48 5.59 6.66 4.39
CA ILE A 48 5.35 7.01 5.80
C ILE A 48 4.79 5.81 6.57
N LEU A 49 3.79 5.14 6.01
CA LEU A 49 3.19 3.94 6.60
C LEU A 49 4.19 2.78 6.68
N SER A 50 4.91 2.50 5.59
CA SER A 50 5.87 1.41 5.53
C SER A 50 6.98 1.56 6.57
N ARG A 51 7.48 2.77 6.79
CA ARG A 51 8.49 3.04 7.83
C ARG A 51 7.95 2.82 9.23
N LYS A 52 6.70 3.22 9.52
CA LYS A 52 6.06 2.95 10.81
C LYS A 52 5.84 1.47 11.04
N VAL A 53 5.35 0.74 10.01
CA VAL A 53 5.18 -0.71 10.07
C VAL A 53 6.53 -1.41 10.27
N ALA A 54 7.56 -1.05 9.51
CA ALA A 54 8.89 -1.62 9.62
C ALA A 54 9.50 -1.41 11.01
N ASP A 55 9.36 -0.20 11.60
CA ASP A 55 9.86 0.12 12.95
C ASP A 55 9.24 -0.79 14.03
N LEU A 56 7.97 -1.12 13.89
CA LEU A 56 7.30 -2.01 14.84
C LEU A 56 7.53 -3.49 14.50
N LEU A 57 7.52 -3.85 13.23
CA LEU A 57 7.69 -5.21 12.76
C LEU A 57 9.08 -5.76 13.10
N GLN A 58 10.14 -4.93 12.98
CA GLN A 58 11.51 -5.36 13.35
C GLN A 58 11.66 -5.78 14.83
N LYS A 59 10.80 -5.28 15.71
CA LYS A 59 10.77 -5.70 17.13
C LYS A 59 10.23 -7.12 17.31
N GLN A 60 9.56 -7.66 16.29
CA GLN A 60 8.93 -8.99 16.30
C GLN A 60 9.75 -10.04 15.54
N ILE A 61 10.31 -9.65 14.37
CA ILE A 61 10.93 -10.60 13.42
C ILE A 61 12.39 -10.28 13.08
N GLY A 62 13.01 -9.29 13.71
CA GLY A 62 14.38 -8.87 13.38
C GLY A 62 14.41 -7.76 12.30
N THR A 63 15.55 -7.58 11.64
CA THR A 63 15.78 -6.43 10.76
C THR A 63 14.82 -6.35 9.58
N VAL A 64 14.13 -5.21 9.44
CA VAL A 64 13.27 -4.88 8.30
C VAL A 64 13.82 -3.63 7.59
N VAL A 65 14.22 -3.79 6.32
CA VAL A 65 14.80 -2.72 5.51
C VAL A 65 13.75 -2.17 4.54
N VAL A 66 13.44 -0.89 4.64
CA VAL A 66 12.51 -0.21 3.72
C VAL A 66 13.25 0.26 2.48
N GLU A 67 12.76 -0.14 1.29
CA GLU A 67 13.37 0.17 0.00
C GLU A 67 12.35 0.80 -0.95
N ASN A 68 12.57 2.05 -1.37
CA ASN A 68 11.70 2.73 -2.32
C ASN A 68 12.07 2.35 -3.77
N ARG A 69 11.09 1.84 -4.54
CA ARG A 69 11.22 1.47 -5.97
C ARG A 69 10.07 2.06 -6.77
N ALA A 70 10.13 3.36 -7.00
CA ALA A 70 9.07 4.10 -7.69
C ALA A 70 9.06 3.82 -9.19
N GLY A 71 7.86 3.78 -9.79
CA GLY A 71 7.69 3.72 -11.24
C GLY A 71 6.33 3.18 -11.69
N ALA A 72 5.80 3.79 -12.76
CA ALA A 72 4.56 3.39 -13.44
C ALA A 72 3.38 3.09 -12.48
N GLY A 73 3.10 4.01 -11.53
CA GLY A 73 1.98 3.88 -10.59
C GLY A 73 2.03 2.61 -9.72
N SER A 74 3.21 2.16 -9.31
CA SER A 74 3.54 0.94 -8.57
C SER A 74 3.85 -0.30 -9.41
N THR A 75 3.39 -0.39 -10.66
CA THR A 75 3.44 -1.63 -11.46
C THR A 75 4.86 -2.15 -11.71
N MET A 76 5.89 -1.27 -11.71
CA MET A 76 7.29 -1.70 -11.84
C MET A 76 7.75 -2.55 -10.65
N ALA A 77 7.57 -2.07 -9.43
CA ALA A 77 7.97 -2.79 -8.22
C ALA A 77 7.11 -4.05 -8.01
N THR A 78 5.82 -3.96 -8.28
CA THR A 78 4.87 -5.09 -8.23
C THR A 78 5.28 -6.19 -9.22
N GLY A 79 5.58 -5.84 -10.47
CA GLY A 79 6.06 -6.80 -11.46
C GLY A 79 7.47 -7.35 -11.16
N GLN A 80 8.30 -6.64 -10.39
CA GLN A 80 9.57 -7.20 -9.90
C GLN A 80 9.32 -8.25 -8.80
N LEU A 81 8.38 -7.99 -7.88
CA LEU A 81 7.99 -8.95 -6.87
C LEU A 81 7.40 -10.22 -7.48
N ALA A 82 6.43 -10.08 -8.40
CA ALA A 82 5.78 -11.21 -9.08
C ALA A 82 6.74 -12.13 -9.85
N ARG A 83 7.87 -11.60 -10.32
CA ARG A 83 8.89 -12.45 -10.98
C ARG A 83 9.65 -13.35 -10.02
N GLY A 84 9.54 -13.12 -8.73
CA GLY A 84 10.28 -13.88 -7.73
C GLY A 84 11.80 -13.79 -7.90
N GLY A 85 12.49 -14.82 -7.46
CA GLY A 85 13.92 -14.99 -7.61
C GLY A 85 14.70 -14.94 -6.29
N ARG A 86 16.01 -14.70 -6.37
CA ARG A 86 16.87 -14.77 -5.18
C ARG A 86 16.45 -13.74 -4.12
N GLY A 87 16.06 -14.22 -2.94
CA GLY A 87 15.65 -13.42 -1.79
C GLY A 87 14.20 -12.93 -1.88
N SER A 88 13.37 -13.50 -2.77
CA SER A 88 11.93 -13.22 -2.79
C SER A 88 11.23 -13.70 -1.52
N ASP A 89 11.71 -14.80 -0.95
CA ASP A 89 11.29 -15.36 0.34
C ASP A 89 11.50 -14.44 1.56
N HIS A 90 12.28 -13.35 1.41
CA HIS A 90 12.50 -12.29 2.40
C HIS A 90 12.10 -10.91 1.86
N THR A 91 11.27 -10.86 0.81
CA THR A 91 10.81 -9.62 0.20
C THR A 91 9.29 -9.52 0.28
N ILE A 92 8.81 -8.46 0.91
CA ILE A 92 7.40 -8.09 0.94
C ILE A 92 7.22 -6.71 0.34
N LEU A 93 6.03 -6.41 -0.15
CA LEU A 93 5.71 -5.12 -0.77
C LEU A 93 4.51 -4.50 -0.07
N MET A 94 4.57 -3.21 0.20
CA MET A 94 3.41 -2.43 0.62
C MET A 94 2.56 -2.12 -0.61
N ALA A 95 1.59 -2.97 -0.88
CA ALA A 95 0.62 -2.78 -1.95
C ALA A 95 -0.36 -1.65 -1.61
N SER A 96 -0.93 -1.04 -2.65
CA SER A 96 -1.89 0.06 -2.58
C SER A 96 -2.82 0.00 -3.80
N PRO A 97 -3.80 0.87 -3.97
CA PRO A 97 -4.71 0.83 -5.13
C PRO A 97 -4.03 0.78 -6.50
N GLY A 98 -2.79 1.25 -6.64
CA GLY A 98 -2.03 1.05 -7.88
C GLY A 98 -1.87 -0.40 -8.29
N HIS A 99 -1.93 -1.33 -7.35
CA HIS A 99 -1.92 -2.78 -7.61
C HIS A 99 -3.20 -3.26 -8.31
N THR A 100 -4.35 -2.72 -7.95
CA THR A 100 -5.67 -3.07 -8.50
C THR A 100 -6.06 -2.22 -9.70
N ILE A 101 -5.58 -0.97 -9.78
CA ILE A 101 -5.80 -0.04 -10.88
C ILE A 101 -4.87 -0.35 -12.06
N GLY A 102 -3.64 -0.78 -11.80
CA GLY A 102 -2.64 -1.11 -12.84
C GLY A 102 -3.19 -1.98 -13.96
N PRO A 103 -3.89 -3.10 -13.69
CA PRO A 103 -4.49 -3.96 -14.72
C PRO A 103 -5.53 -3.27 -15.60
N VAL A 104 -6.12 -2.20 -15.13
CA VAL A 104 -7.14 -1.44 -15.87
C VAL A 104 -6.48 -0.44 -16.83
N ILE A 105 -5.36 0.15 -16.42
CA ILE A 105 -4.63 1.19 -17.17
C ILE A 105 -3.61 0.59 -18.15
N TYR A 106 -2.89 -0.46 -17.73
CA TYR A 106 -1.81 -1.06 -18.50
C TYR A 106 -2.25 -2.39 -19.13
N LYS A 107 -2.37 -2.43 -20.46
CA LYS A 107 -2.88 -3.61 -21.22
C LYS A 107 -1.98 -4.86 -21.12
N ASN A 108 -0.68 -4.69 -20.86
CA ASN A 108 0.31 -5.77 -20.89
C ASN A 108 1.12 -5.79 -19.59
N LEU A 109 0.47 -6.04 -18.47
CA LEU A 109 1.18 -6.27 -17.21
C LEU A 109 1.84 -7.66 -17.24
N PRO A 110 3.06 -7.80 -16.71
CA PRO A 110 3.75 -9.08 -16.63
C PRO A 110 3.31 -9.93 -15.43
N TYR A 111 2.12 -9.67 -14.84
CA TYR A 111 1.59 -10.37 -13.68
C TYR A 111 0.06 -10.29 -13.62
N ASP A 112 -0.54 -11.27 -12.98
CA ASP A 112 -1.95 -11.27 -12.56
C ASP A 112 -2.03 -10.69 -11.13
N PRO A 113 -2.82 -9.63 -10.88
CA PRO A 113 -2.83 -8.93 -9.59
C PRO A 113 -3.36 -9.76 -8.42
N VAL A 114 -3.99 -10.90 -8.69
CA VAL A 114 -4.59 -11.77 -7.67
C VAL A 114 -3.86 -13.09 -7.53
N LYS A 115 -3.40 -13.69 -8.65
CA LYS A 115 -2.87 -15.06 -8.66
C LYS A 115 -1.37 -15.14 -8.38
N ASP A 116 -0.61 -14.11 -8.74
CA ASP A 116 0.86 -14.13 -8.67
C ASP A 116 1.39 -13.59 -7.33
N PHE A 117 0.51 -13.50 -6.30
CA PHE A 117 0.86 -12.93 -5.01
C PHE A 117 0.28 -13.71 -3.83
N THR A 118 1.04 -13.75 -2.77
CA THR A 118 0.59 -14.15 -1.44
C THR A 118 0.13 -12.90 -0.67
N PHE A 119 -1.14 -12.89 -0.27
CA PHE A 119 -1.73 -11.79 0.49
C PHE A 119 -1.53 -12.02 1.98
N ILE A 120 -0.84 -11.08 2.66
CA ILE A 120 -0.48 -11.24 4.06
C ILE A 120 -1.52 -10.55 4.94
N ARG A 121 -1.62 -9.21 4.84
CA ARG A 121 -2.51 -8.41 5.68
C ARG A 121 -2.84 -7.07 5.03
N ASN A 122 -4.12 -6.69 4.99
CA ASN A 122 -4.52 -5.29 4.82
C ASN A 122 -4.22 -4.52 6.13
N VAL A 123 -3.56 -3.39 6.04
CA VAL A 123 -3.04 -2.66 7.21
C VAL A 123 -3.91 -1.48 7.57
N ILE A 124 -4.20 -0.61 6.59
CA ILE A 124 -5.05 0.57 6.79
C ILE A 124 -5.86 0.89 5.54
N GLU A 125 -6.97 1.57 5.76
CA GLU A 125 -7.72 2.31 4.74
C GLU A 125 -7.76 3.80 5.07
N ILE A 126 -7.73 4.63 4.03
CA ILE A 126 -7.77 6.08 4.15
C ILE A 126 -8.64 6.71 3.07
N PRO A 127 -9.31 7.82 3.34
CA PRO A 127 -9.91 8.64 2.30
C PRO A 127 -8.82 9.41 1.53
N ASN A 128 -9.14 9.77 0.29
CA ASN A 128 -8.45 10.87 -0.37
C ASN A 128 -9.14 12.19 0.01
N VAL A 129 -8.44 13.30 -0.19
CA VAL A 129 -8.93 14.64 0.08
C VAL A 129 -8.74 15.48 -1.17
N MET A 130 -9.80 16.11 -1.65
CA MET A 130 -9.69 17.14 -2.67
C MET A 130 -9.13 18.40 -2.03
N VAL A 131 -7.90 18.75 -2.41
CA VAL A 131 -7.14 19.87 -1.82
C VAL A 131 -6.65 20.82 -2.90
N VAL A 132 -6.63 22.10 -2.54
CA VAL A 132 -6.07 23.19 -3.33
C VAL A 132 -5.04 23.96 -2.50
N PRO A 133 -4.12 24.74 -3.11
CA PRO A 133 -3.26 25.68 -2.39
C PRO A 133 -4.09 26.64 -1.50
N ALA A 134 -3.53 27.08 -0.38
CA ALA A 134 -4.27 27.94 0.55
C ALA A 134 -4.68 29.28 -0.04
N ASP A 135 -3.89 29.81 -0.97
CA ASP A 135 -4.13 31.07 -1.72
C ASP A 135 -4.98 30.88 -3.00
N SER A 136 -5.38 29.64 -3.28
CA SER A 136 -6.32 29.36 -4.37
C SER A 136 -7.60 30.18 -4.22
N PRO A 137 -8.15 30.75 -5.32
CA PRO A 137 -9.39 31.51 -5.28
C PRO A 137 -10.62 30.63 -5.03
N TYR A 138 -10.48 29.30 -5.01
CA TYR A 138 -11.59 28.36 -4.87
C TYR A 138 -11.76 27.96 -3.40
N HIS A 139 -12.92 28.22 -2.83
CA HIS A 139 -13.24 27.94 -1.43
C HIS A 139 -14.26 26.79 -1.27
N SER A 140 -14.82 26.33 -2.39
CA SER A 140 -15.79 25.22 -2.41
C SER A 140 -15.62 24.34 -3.65
N VAL A 141 -16.16 23.11 -3.58
CA VAL A 141 -16.21 22.19 -4.71
C VAL A 141 -16.96 22.83 -5.88
N LYS A 142 -18.07 23.55 -5.60
CA LYS A 142 -18.87 24.23 -6.63
C LYS A 142 -18.07 25.29 -7.35
N GLU A 143 -17.37 26.19 -6.63
CA GLU A 143 -16.54 27.22 -7.25
C GLU A 143 -15.45 26.64 -8.14
N PHE A 144 -14.81 25.55 -7.67
CA PHE A 144 -13.81 24.85 -8.47
C PHE A 144 -14.40 24.25 -9.76
N ILE A 145 -15.57 23.57 -9.67
CA ILE A 145 -16.25 22.98 -10.84
C ILE A 145 -16.65 24.08 -11.84
N ASP A 146 -17.26 25.19 -11.37
CA ASP A 146 -17.69 26.29 -12.22
C ASP A 146 -16.51 26.91 -12.97
N ALA A 147 -15.36 27.07 -12.31
CA ALA A 147 -14.14 27.56 -12.96
C ALA A 147 -13.56 26.54 -13.95
N ALA A 148 -13.46 25.25 -13.54
CA ALA A 148 -12.84 24.18 -14.34
C ALA A 148 -13.67 23.80 -15.58
N LYS A 149 -14.95 24.18 -15.68
CA LYS A 149 -15.75 24.08 -16.91
C LYS A 149 -15.33 25.10 -17.97
N ASN A 150 -14.81 26.25 -17.55
CA ASN A 150 -14.51 27.38 -18.43
C ASN A 150 -12.98 27.56 -18.65
N LYS A 151 -12.17 27.18 -17.67
CA LYS A 151 -10.70 27.27 -17.71
C LYS A 151 -10.10 25.88 -17.53
N GLU A 152 -9.06 25.56 -18.28
CA GLU A 152 -8.28 24.34 -18.05
C GLU A 152 -7.55 24.42 -16.70
N MET A 153 -7.71 23.39 -15.88
CA MET A 153 -7.04 23.22 -14.61
C MET A 153 -6.05 22.08 -14.69
N THR A 154 -5.08 22.06 -13.79
CA THR A 154 -4.12 20.95 -13.64
C THR A 154 -4.39 20.21 -12.34
N PHE A 155 -4.22 18.88 -12.35
CA PHE A 155 -4.23 18.08 -11.13
C PHE A 155 -3.04 17.15 -11.03
N SER A 156 -2.44 17.09 -9.84
CA SER A 156 -1.30 16.20 -9.56
C SER A 156 -1.74 14.82 -9.10
N SER A 157 -0.85 13.84 -9.29
CA SER A 157 -0.98 12.53 -8.67
C SER A 157 0.36 11.89 -8.33
N SER A 158 0.35 10.82 -7.55
CA SER A 158 1.52 9.96 -7.27
C SER A 158 1.89 9.03 -8.43
N GLY A 159 1.33 9.26 -9.62
CA GLY A 159 1.59 8.53 -10.86
C GLY A 159 0.34 7.97 -11.51
N VAL A 160 0.47 7.67 -12.80
CA VAL A 160 -0.61 7.06 -13.60
C VAL A 160 -1.01 5.72 -12.96
N GLY A 161 -2.30 5.52 -12.71
CA GLY A 161 -2.82 4.31 -12.06
C GLY A 161 -2.83 4.37 -10.53
N SER A 162 -2.49 5.49 -9.89
CA SER A 162 -2.70 5.68 -8.44
C SER A 162 -4.16 6.01 -8.13
N SER A 163 -4.58 5.83 -6.86
CA SER A 163 -5.91 6.27 -6.40
C SER A 163 -6.14 7.76 -6.60
N ILE A 164 -5.08 8.55 -6.42
CA ILE A 164 -5.07 10.01 -6.60
C ILE A 164 -5.37 10.38 -8.06
N HIS A 165 -4.69 9.71 -9.01
CA HIS A 165 -4.96 9.87 -10.43
C HIS A 165 -6.41 9.51 -10.78
N MET A 166 -6.84 8.33 -10.34
CA MET A 166 -8.19 7.83 -10.67
C MET A 166 -9.30 8.67 -10.06
N SER A 167 -9.08 9.23 -8.87
CA SER A 167 -10.03 10.19 -8.27
C SER A 167 -10.14 11.46 -9.11
N GLY A 168 -9.03 11.99 -9.63
CA GLY A 168 -9.02 13.15 -10.53
C GLY A 168 -9.73 12.88 -11.86
N GLU A 169 -9.45 11.73 -12.48
CA GLU A 169 -10.12 11.34 -13.74
C GLU A 169 -11.61 11.07 -13.54
N LEU A 170 -11.99 10.39 -12.46
CA LEU A 170 -13.40 10.17 -12.14
C LEU A 170 -14.13 11.50 -11.90
N PHE A 171 -13.53 12.42 -11.15
CA PHE A 171 -14.08 13.75 -10.92
C PHE A 171 -14.26 14.51 -12.24
N LYS A 172 -13.24 14.54 -13.08
CA LYS A 172 -13.26 15.16 -14.40
C LYS A 172 -14.39 14.62 -15.26
N THR A 173 -14.55 13.31 -15.32
CA THR A 173 -15.57 12.64 -16.12
C THR A 173 -16.96 12.93 -15.59
N MET A 174 -17.20 12.79 -14.29
CA MET A 174 -18.53 13.00 -13.69
C MET A 174 -19.01 14.45 -13.74
N THR A 175 -18.07 15.41 -13.68
CA THR A 175 -18.42 16.85 -13.68
C THR A 175 -18.33 17.52 -15.05
N GLY A 176 -17.71 16.86 -16.04
CA GLY A 176 -17.42 17.44 -17.35
C GLY A 176 -16.42 18.61 -17.31
N THR A 177 -15.58 18.65 -16.28
CA THR A 177 -14.56 19.71 -16.12
C THR A 177 -13.35 19.48 -17.01
N LYS A 178 -12.64 20.58 -17.33
CA LYS A 178 -11.40 20.55 -18.13
C LYS A 178 -10.20 20.48 -17.20
N MET A 179 -9.62 19.28 -17.07
CA MET A 179 -8.49 19.06 -16.18
C MET A 179 -7.41 18.23 -16.88
N THR A 180 -6.17 18.70 -16.79
CA THR A 180 -4.98 18.01 -17.30
C THR A 180 -4.21 17.36 -16.15
N HIS A 181 -3.94 16.07 -16.30
CA HIS A 181 -3.18 15.29 -15.32
C HIS A 181 -1.68 15.58 -15.37
N VAL A 182 -1.07 15.86 -14.22
CA VAL A 182 0.37 16.02 -14.03
C VAL A 182 0.88 14.90 -13.13
N PRO A 183 1.46 13.81 -13.69
CA PRO A 183 1.95 12.67 -12.92
C PRO A 183 3.31 12.94 -12.29
N PHE A 184 3.48 12.48 -11.03
CA PHE A 184 4.75 12.43 -10.31
C PHE A 184 5.09 10.96 -9.95
N ARG A 185 6.28 10.71 -9.40
CA ARG A 185 6.70 9.35 -9.00
C ARG A 185 6.20 8.95 -7.59
N GLY A 186 5.46 9.83 -6.95
CA GLY A 186 4.88 9.65 -5.61
C GLY A 186 4.39 10.97 -5.04
N SER A 187 3.55 10.91 -4.01
CA SER A 187 3.00 12.11 -3.34
C SER A 187 4.08 13.02 -2.76
N GLY A 188 5.22 12.44 -2.30
CA GLY A 188 6.35 13.24 -1.80
C GLY A 188 6.95 14.17 -2.86
N GLU A 189 6.93 13.79 -4.16
CA GLU A 189 7.35 14.65 -5.27
C GLU A 189 6.21 15.56 -5.77
N ALA A 190 4.94 15.13 -5.67
CA ALA A 190 3.78 15.91 -6.11
C ALA A 190 3.44 17.07 -5.16
N LEU A 191 3.62 16.88 -3.86
CA LEU A 191 3.23 17.81 -2.82
C LEU A 191 3.89 19.20 -2.95
N PRO A 192 5.20 19.36 -3.25
CA PRO A 192 5.79 20.66 -3.51
C PRO A 192 5.09 21.45 -4.62
N ALA A 193 4.75 20.79 -5.75
CA ALA A 193 4.06 21.44 -6.87
C ALA A 193 2.65 21.91 -6.50
N LEU A 194 1.96 21.16 -5.63
CA LEU A 194 0.66 21.59 -5.10
C LEU A 194 0.80 22.76 -4.13
N LEU A 195 1.80 22.72 -3.24
CA LEU A 195 2.04 23.78 -2.26
C LEU A 195 2.47 25.11 -2.88
N SER A 196 3.19 25.06 -4.03
CA SER A 196 3.61 26.24 -4.80
C SER A 196 2.54 26.80 -5.73
N GLY A 197 1.44 26.04 -5.97
CA GLY A 197 0.42 26.41 -6.95
C GLY A 197 0.80 26.11 -8.42
N ASP A 198 1.87 25.31 -8.65
CA ASP A 198 2.22 24.83 -10.00
C ASP A 198 1.17 23.85 -10.54
N VAL A 199 0.36 23.27 -9.66
CA VAL A 199 -0.86 22.51 -9.99
C VAL A 199 -2.04 23.07 -9.19
N ASP A 200 -3.22 23.08 -9.81
CA ASP A 200 -4.41 23.75 -9.23
C ASP A 200 -5.08 22.92 -8.13
N VAL A 201 -5.04 21.58 -8.22
CA VAL A 201 -5.76 20.69 -7.31
C VAL A 201 -5.07 19.32 -7.21
N SER A 202 -5.31 18.61 -6.12
CA SER A 202 -5.01 17.17 -5.99
C SER A 202 -6.13 16.46 -5.22
N PHE A 203 -6.30 15.17 -5.49
CA PHE A 203 -7.14 14.25 -4.71
C PHE A 203 -6.23 13.39 -3.85
N GLU A 204 -5.44 14.04 -2.99
CA GLU A 204 -4.29 13.44 -2.31
C GLU A 204 -4.72 12.54 -1.14
N ASN A 205 -3.91 11.56 -0.81
CA ASN A 205 -4.12 10.74 0.38
C ASN A 205 -4.01 11.58 1.64
N MET A 206 -4.94 11.37 2.58
CA MET A 206 -5.04 12.18 3.81
C MET A 206 -3.72 12.30 4.59
N PRO A 207 -2.93 11.25 4.82
CA PRO A 207 -1.67 11.36 5.57
C PRO A 207 -0.70 12.39 5.01
N THR A 208 -0.62 12.51 3.70
CA THR A 208 0.29 13.44 3.02
C THR A 208 -0.14 14.89 3.20
N VAL A 209 -1.43 15.18 3.19
CA VAL A 209 -1.95 16.57 3.17
C VAL A 209 -2.46 17.07 4.51
N LEU A 210 -2.84 16.20 5.44
CA LEU A 210 -3.42 16.58 6.73
C LEU A 210 -2.54 17.57 7.54
N PRO A 211 -1.21 17.39 7.63
CA PRO A 211 -0.36 18.37 8.30
C PRO A 211 -0.37 19.75 7.63
N HIS A 212 -0.47 19.78 6.30
CA HIS A 212 -0.50 21.02 5.52
C HIS A 212 -1.85 21.72 5.58
N ILE A 213 -2.94 20.97 5.68
CA ILE A 213 -4.28 21.50 5.94
C ILE A 213 -4.33 22.11 7.35
N LYS A 214 -3.85 21.38 8.37
CA LYS A 214 -3.80 21.87 9.76
C LYS A 214 -2.92 23.12 9.94
N SER A 215 -1.85 23.22 9.14
CA SER A 215 -0.96 24.42 9.16
C SER A 215 -1.43 25.56 8.24
N GLY A 216 -2.57 25.42 7.56
CA GLY A 216 -3.13 26.44 6.68
C GLY A 216 -2.38 26.66 5.37
N LYS A 217 -1.53 25.71 4.94
CA LYS A 217 -0.81 25.76 3.66
C LYS A 217 -1.62 25.16 2.50
N LEU A 218 -2.56 24.28 2.81
CA LEU A 218 -3.54 23.72 1.87
C LEU A 218 -4.95 23.94 2.40
N ARG A 219 -5.92 24.03 1.49
CA ARG A 219 -7.34 24.03 1.80
C ARG A 219 -7.97 22.73 1.32
N ALA A 220 -8.63 22.01 2.25
CA ALA A 220 -9.47 20.88 1.91
C ALA A 220 -10.82 21.38 1.41
N LEU A 221 -11.25 20.93 0.24
CA LEU A 221 -12.57 21.24 -0.32
C LEU A 221 -13.58 20.13 -0.02
N ALA A 222 -13.15 18.88 -0.02
CA ALA A 222 -13.98 17.71 0.28
C ALA A 222 -13.14 16.49 0.61
N VAL A 223 -13.74 15.49 1.28
CA VAL A 223 -13.20 14.12 1.35
C VAL A 223 -13.83 13.25 0.26
N THR A 224 -13.14 12.18 -0.12
CA THR A 224 -13.62 11.26 -1.17
C THR A 224 -14.33 10.01 -0.61
N SER A 225 -14.34 9.84 0.71
CA SER A 225 -15.08 8.79 1.39
C SER A 225 -16.59 9.02 1.31
N ALA A 226 -17.38 7.97 1.55
CA ALA A 226 -18.84 8.08 1.61
C ALA A 226 -19.33 8.93 2.80
N GLU A 227 -18.59 8.85 3.92
CA GLU A 227 -18.89 9.57 5.15
C GLU A 227 -17.82 10.62 5.46
N PRO A 228 -18.15 11.67 6.25
CA PRO A 228 -17.16 12.63 6.71
C PRO A 228 -16.06 11.99 7.54
N SER A 229 -14.83 12.48 7.41
CA SER A 229 -13.71 11.99 8.23
C SER A 229 -13.68 12.72 9.58
N PRO A 230 -13.54 11.99 10.70
CA PRO A 230 -13.39 12.60 12.03
C PRO A 230 -12.08 13.42 12.16
N TYR A 231 -11.12 13.19 11.28
CA TYR A 231 -9.81 13.87 11.28
C TYR A 231 -9.81 15.21 10.55
N LEU A 232 -10.87 15.49 9.76
CA LEU A 232 -11.13 16.76 9.06
C LEU A 232 -12.56 17.25 9.37
N PRO A 233 -12.84 17.66 10.60
CA PRO A 233 -14.17 18.13 10.98
C PRO A 233 -14.60 19.33 10.12
N GLY A 234 -15.83 19.28 9.63
CA GLY A 234 -16.40 20.32 8.76
C GLY A 234 -16.07 20.16 7.28
N VAL A 235 -15.29 19.16 6.88
CA VAL A 235 -15.06 18.82 5.47
C VAL A 235 -15.96 17.66 5.08
N GLU A 236 -16.93 17.94 4.21
CA GLU A 236 -17.95 16.99 3.80
C GLU A 236 -17.51 16.12 2.61
N PRO A 237 -18.14 14.95 2.38
CA PRO A 237 -17.91 14.11 1.21
C PRO A 237 -18.23 14.81 -0.11
N LEU A 238 -17.45 14.50 -1.15
CA LEU A 238 -17.71 14.94 -2.52
C LEU A 238 -19.10 14.52 -3.01
N SER A 239 -19.51 13.28 -2.68
CA SER A 239 -20.84 12.75 -3.03
C SER A 239 -21.99 13.58 -2.46
N LYS A 240 -21.79 14.15 -1.27
CA LYS A 240 -22.80 15.00 -0.61
C LYS A 240 -22.77 16.42 -1.16
N LEU A 241 -21.58 17.03 -1.29
CA LEU A 241 -21.42 18.42 -1.76
C LEU A 241 -21.75 18.62 -3.24
N GLY A 242 -21.55 17.57 -4.04
CA GLY A 242 -21.70 17.60 -5.48
C GLY A 242 -22.85 16.75 -6.01
N ALA A 243 -23.82 16.36 -5.18
CA ALA A 243 -24.92 15.50 -5.59
C ALA A 243 -25.73 16.05 -6.78
N ASP A 244 -26.00 17.36 -6.80
CA ASP A 244 -26.64 18.09 -7.88
C ASP A 244 -25.72 18.42 -9.07
N MET A 245 -24.42 18.14 -8.93
CA MET A 245 -23.40 18.38 -9.96
C MET A 245 -22.87 17.08 -10.59
N GLY A 246 -23.56 15.94 -10.37
CA GLY A 246 -23.21 14.65 -10.93
C GLY A 246 -22.29 13.80 -10.06
N LEU A 247 -21.95 14.24 -8.84
CA LEU A 247 -21.01 13.54 -7.95
C LEU A 247 -21.69 12.65 -6.89
N GLY A 248 -23.01 12.40 -6.98
CA GLY A 248 -23.74 11.64 -5.95
C GLY A 248 -23.17 10.26 -5.61
N ASP A 249 -22.59 9.58 -6.60
CA ASP A 249 -21.97 8.27 -6.46
C ASP A 249 -20.44 8.33 -6.36
N PHE A 250 -19.86 9.52 -6.15
CA PHE A 250 -18.41 9.67 -6.05
C PHE A 250 -17.89 9.14 -4.72
N VAL A 251 -17.27 7.97 -4.74
CA VAL A 251 -16.57 7.40 -3.57
C VAL A 251 -15.27 6.76 -4.02
N THR A 252 -14.15 7.24 -3.48
CA THR A 252 -12.84 6.65 -3.66
C THR A 252 -12.09 6.60 -2.33
N THR A 253 -11.43 5.48 -2.05
CA THR A 253 -10.56 5.29 -0.88
C THR A 253 -9.25 4.68 -1.32
N ALA A 254 -8.25 4.75 -0.47
CA ALA A 254 -7.00 4.05 -0.67
C ALA A 254 -6.79 3.05 0.47
N TRP A 255 -6.38 1.84 0.13
CA TRP A 255 -5.99 0.78 1.04
C TRP A 255 -4.49 0.54 0.94
N PHE A 256 -3.89 0.05 2.02
CA PHE A 256 -2.47 -0.29 2.07
C PHE A 256 -2.29 -1.60 2.82
N GLY A 257 -1.67 -2.58 2.16
CA GLY A 257 -1.49 -3.90 2.72
C GLY A 257 -0.20 -4.57 2.27
N LEU A 258 0.24 -5.57 3.00
CA LEU A 258 1.45 -6.31 2.72
C LEU A 258 1.17 -7.55 1.89
N ILE A 259 1.95 -7.71 0.82
CA ILE A 259 1.93 -8.88 -0.06
C ILE A 259 3.36 -9.41 -0.27
N GLY A 260 3.47 -10.71 -0.56
CA GLY A 260 4.67 -11.37 -1.07
C GLY A 260 4.46 -11.90 -2.48
N ASP A 261 5.48 -12.48 -3.10
CA ASP A 261 5.27 -13.27 -4.31
C ASP A 261 4.55 -14.60 -3.98
N ASP A 262 4.09 -15.33 -4.98
CA ASP A 262 3.33 -16.58 -4.81
C ASP A 262 4.15 -17.72 -4.21
N SER A 263 5.49 -17.60 -4.18
CA SER A 263 6.43 -18.57 -3.61
C SER A 263 6.81 -18.28 -2.15
N LEU A 264 6.24 -17.23 -1.53
CA LEU A 264 6.53 -16.92 -0.12
C LEU A 264 6.16 -18.11 0.78
N PRO A 265 7.10 -18.67 1.58
CA PRO A 265 6.85 -19.85 2.37
C PRO A 265 5.71 -19.68 3.40
N ASP A 266 4.95 -20.73 3.66
CA ASP A 266 3.82 -20.71 4.60
C ASP A 266 4.22 -20.28 6.02
N ASP A 267 5.43 -20.66 6.48
CA ASP A 267 5.95 -20.25 7.78
C ASP A 267 6.31 -18.75 7.81
N ALA A 268 6.75 -18.20 6.68
CA ALA A 268 6.95 -16.76 6.52
C ALA A 268 5.62 -16.00 6.60
N VAL A 269 4.60 -16.47 5.88
CA VAL A 269 3.25 -15.87 5.90
C VAL A 269 2.71 -15.86 7.32
N LYS A 270 2.72 -17.01 8.00
CA LYS A 270 2.22 -17.15 9.38
C LYS A 270 2.98 -16.28 10.38
N THR A 271 4.32 -16.20 10.22
CA THR A 271 5.16 -15.35 11.07
C THR A 271 4.83 -13.87 10.85
N LEU A 272 4.68 -13.44 9.59
CA LEU A 272 4.31 -12.07 9.24
C LEU A 272 2.92 -11.70 9.75
N GLN A 273 1.92 -12.56 9.56
CA GLN A 273 0.56 -12.33 10.06
C GLN A 273 0.57 -12.15 11.58
N THR A 274 1.18 -13.10 12.31
CA THR A 274 1.28 -13.02 13.78
C THR A 274 2.02 -11.77 14.26
N ALA A 275 3.07 -11.36 13.56
CA ALA A 275 3.81 -10.15 13.89
C ALA A 275 3.02 -8.88 13.59
N LEU A 276 2.29 -8.86 12.47
CA LEU A 276 1.42 -7.74 12.08
C LEU A 276 0.23 -7.56 13.01
N ASP A 277 -0.36 -8.64 13.53
CA ASP A 277 -1.40 -8.54 14.56
C ASP A 277 -0.89 -7.73 15.76
N LYS A 278 0.34 -8.02 16.22
CA LYS A 278 0.95 -7.26 17.31
C LYS A 278 1.26 -5.81 16.93
N VAL A 279 1.62 -5.55 15.66
CA VAL A 279 1.83 -4.18 15.15
C VAL A 279 0.53 -3.41 15.13
N LEU A 280 -0.56 -4.00 14.64
CA LEU A 280 -1.87 -3.35 14.56
C LEU A 280 -2.48 -3.14 15.94
N ASP A 281 -2.16 -4.00 16.92
CA ASP A 281 -2.59 -3.87 18.31
C ASP A 281 -1.73 -2.90 19.14
N ASP A 282 -0.54 -2.55 18.67
CA ASP A 282 0.36 -1.61 19.35
C ASP A 282 -0.27 -0.22 19.46
N GLN A 283 -0.31 0.33 20.68
CA GLN A 283 -0.94 1.63 20.93
C GLN A 283 -0.29 2.75 20.11
N SER A 284 1.04 2.70 19.93
CA SER A 284 1.75 3.71 19.13
C SER A 284 1.42 3.61 17.62
N PHE A 285 0.98 2.44 17.15
CA PHE A 285 0.47 2.29 15.80
C PHE A 285 -0.95 2.85 15.68
N LYS A 286 -1.83 2.54 16.64
CA LYS A 286 -3.21 3.07 16.66
C LYS A 286 -3.21 4.60 16.75
N ASP A 287 -2.36 5.16 17.60
CA ASP A 287 -2.19 6.62 17.71
C ASP A 287 -1.65 7.23 16.39
N PHE A 288 -0.69 6.56 15.77
CA PHE A 288 -0.17 6.97 14.46
C PHE A 288 -1.25 6.93 13.38
N VAL A 289 -2.03 5.86 13.28
CA VAL A 289 -3.13 5.73 12.30
C VAL A 289 -4.15 6.84 12.50
N ALA A 290 -4.55 7.11 13.74
CA ALA A 290 -5.43 8.23 14.08
C ALA A 290 -4.82 9.58 13.70
N GLN A 291 -3.52 9.79 13.97
CA GLN A 291 -2.83 11.04 13.65
C GLN A 291 -2.78 11.32 12.14
N ILE A 292 -2.64 10.28 11.32
CA ILE A 292 -2.60 10.39 9.86
C ILE A 292 -3.98 10.37 9.20
N GLY A 293 -5.06 10.19 9.95
CA GLY A 293 -6.43 10.22 9.45
C GLY A 293 -6.84 8.93 8.73
N GLY A 294 -6.33 7.79 9.17
CA GLY A 294 -6.66 6.47 8.64
C GLY A 294 -7.47 5.62 9.62
N GLU A 295 -7.90 4.48 9.14
CA GLU A 295 -8.55 3.42 9.91
C GLU A 295 -7.79 2.10 9.71
N THR A 296 -7.64 1.31 10.76
CA THR A 296 -7.02 -0.02 10.64
C THR A 296 -7.95 -0.96 9.90
N ALA A 297 -7.39 -1.70 8.96
CA ALA A 297 -8.11 -2.73 8.21
C ALA A 297 -8.05 -4.09 8.94
N SER A 298 -8.95 -5.01 8.60
CA SER A 298 -9.09 -6.30 9.29
C SER A 298 -8.77 -7.52 8.41
N GLU A 299 -8.72 -7.36 7.09
CA GLU A 299 -8.60 -8.48 6.16
C GLU A 299 -7.17 -9.05 6.15
N GLU A 300 -7.07 -10.37 6.23
CA GLU A 300 -5.81 -11.11 6.11
C GLU A 300 -5.95 -12.33 5.20
N GLY A 301 -4.88 -12.80 4.63
CA GLY A 301 -4.83 -14.01 3.80
C GLY A 301 -5.87 -13.99 2.68
N ASP A 302 -6.72 -15.01 2.65
CA ASP A 302 -7.76 -15.17 1.64
C ASP A 302 -8.79 -14.04 1.66
N ALA A 303 -9.15 -13.52 2.83
CA ALA A 303 -10.07 -12.38 2.94
C ALA A 303 -9.46 -11.11 2.30
N PHE A 304 -8.16 -10.89 2.47
CA PHE A 304 -7.48 -9.76 1.82
C PHE A 304 -7.35 -10.00 0.30
N ARG A 305 -7.08 -11.22 -0.14
CA ARG A 305 -7.10 -11.57 -1.58
C ARG A 305 -8.46 -11.28 -2.21
N ASP A 306 -9.56 -11.69 -1.56
CA ASP A 306 -10.92 -11.46 -2.04
C ASP A 306 -11.28 -9.97 -2.08
N TYR A 307 -10.82 -9.19 -1.09
CA TYR A 307 -10.92 -7.74 -1.09
C TYR A 307 -10.24 -7.14 -2.33
N VAL A 308 -8.99 -7.52 -2.60
CA VAL A 308 -8.22 -7.06 -3.76
C VAL A 308 -8.89 -7.46 -5.08
N ALA A 309 -9.41 -8.68 -5.19
CA ALA A 309 -10.14 -9.12 -6.39
C ALA A 309 -11.38 -8.26 -6.66
N LYS A 310 -12.18 -7.98 -5.63
CA LYS A 310 -13.35 -7.07 -5.74
C LYS A 310 -12.95 -5.65 -6.09
N ASP A 311 -11.81 -5.17 -5.59
CA ASP A 311 -11.30 -3.82 -5.92
C ASP A 311 -10.85 -3.74 -7.38
N VAL A 312 -10.22 -4.79 -7.94
CA VAL A 312 -9.93 -4.89 -9.40
C VAL A 312 -11.23 -4.76 -10.21
N GLU A 313 -12.27 -5.52 -9.87
CA GLU A 313 -13.56 -5.45 -10.56
C GLU A 313 -14.20 -4.07 -10.44
N ARG A 314 -14.10 -3.44 -9.26
CA ARG A 314 -14.59 -2.08 -9.05
C ARG A 314 -13.92 -1.10 -9.99
N TRP A 315 -12.60 -1.12 -10.08
CA TRP A 315 -11.86 -0.22 -10.96
C TRP A 315 -12.09 -0.50 -12.45
N GLN A 316 -12.32 -1.75 -12.83
CA GLN A 316 -12.74 -2.10 -14.20
C GLN A 316 -14.09 -1.45 -14.55
N ARG A 317 -15.06 -1.46 -13.63
CA ARG A 317 -16.35 -0.76 -13.82
C ARG A 317 -16.18 0.75 -13.94
N VAL A 318 -15.40 1.35 -13.02
CA VAL A 318 -15.10 2.79 -13.03
C VAL A 318 -14.44 3.21 -14.35
N ALA A 319 -13.42 2.48 -14.80
CA ALA A 319 -12.72 2.81 -16.03
C ALA A 319 -13.60 2.68 -17.28
N SER A 320 -14.52 1.69 -17.30
CA SER A 320 -15.46 1.52 -18.41
C SER A 320 -16.47 2.66 -18.48
N GLN A 321 -16.94 3.16 -17.34
CA GLN A 321 -17.87 4.28 -17.25
C GLN A 321 -17.22 5.63 -17.59
N ALA A 322 -15.95 5.79 -17.16
CA ALA A 322 -15.21 7.04 -17.35
C ALA A 322 -14.48 7.13 -18.73
N GLU A 323 -14.67 6.13 -19.63
CA GLU A 323 -13.96 6.05 -20.92
C GLU A 323 -12.42 6.16 -20.77
N LEU A 324 -11.88 5.76 -19.63
CA LEU A 324 -10.45 5.76 -19.36
C LEU A 324 -9.80 4.60 -20.15
N LYS A 325 -9.36 4.89 -21.38
CA LYS A 325 -8.68 3.92 -22.26
C LYS A 325 -7.33 4.46 -22.71
#